data_2fe13360fc9d766f38dc97a1551b1f67
#
_entry.id   2fe13360fc9d766f38dc97a1551b1f67
#
_cell.length_a   1.000
_cell.length_b   1.000
_cell.length_c   1.000
_cell.angle_alpha   90.00
_cell.angle_beta   90.00
_cell.angle_gamma   90.00
#
_symmetry.space_group_name_H-M   'P 1'
#
loop_
_entity.id
_entity.type
_entity.pdbx_description
1 polymer ?
#
loop_
_entity_poly.entity_id
_entity_poly.type
_entity_poly.pdbx_seq_one_letter_code
_entity_poly.pdbx_strand_id
1 'polypeptide(L)'
;LRGFKHAIGLVKGDYDDPNDKGEVSHFQALTTALSATVGLGNIAGVAIAISIGGPGATFWMIVAGLLGMSAKFVECTLGVKYRKLDENGEVSGGPMYYLRDGLAKYNMAGFGKVLAVLFAILCIGGSFGGGNMFQANQAYAQIAGQFPALAGNGPMFGLILAILVGTVIIGGIKSIANVTEKIVPFMAALYVGTALIIILLNITEIGNVFALIFKGAFAPAAGLGGIIGVLIQGFRRAAFSNEAGVGSASIAHAAAKTNEPVSEGIVALLEPFIDTVVICTMTALVLIITGFHDVQGVEGAQMTSQAFGS
;
A
#
# COMPACT_ATOMS: atom_id res chain seq x y z
N LEU A 1 -13.28 12.95 2.82
CA LEU A 1 -12.57 13.80 3.80
C LEU A 1 -13.37 14.04 5.10
N ARG A 2 -14.71 14.09 5.08
CA ARG A 2 -15.51 14.29 6.30
C ARG A 2 -15.35 13.16 7.33
N GLY A 3 -15.03 11.95 6.90
CA GLY A 3 -14.82 10.78 7.77
C GLY A 3 -13.47 10.72 8.48
N PHE A 4 -12.48 11.58 8.14
CA PHE A 4 -11.11 11.47 8.69
C PHE A 4 -11.05 11.58 10.21
N LYS A 5 -11.76 12.58 10.80
CA LYS A 5 -11.78 12.74 12.26
C LYS A 5 -12.36 11.51 12.95
N HIS A 6 -13.41 10.94 12.36
CA HIS A 6 -14.04 9.72 12.88
C HIS A 6 -13.13 8.49 12.70
N ALA A 7 -12.46 8.37 11.54
CA ALA A 7 -11.48 7.31 11.30
C ALA A 7 -10.35 7.33 12.34
N ILE A 8 -9.82 8.52 12.67
CA ILE A 8 -8.79 8.68 13.70
C ILE A 8 -9.32 8.26 15.08
N GLY A 9 -10.58 8.61 15.43
CA GLY A 9 -11.20 8.17 16.67
C GLY A 9 -11.35 6.64 16.75
N LEU A 10 -11.79 6.00 15.65
CA LEU A 10 -11.88 4.54 15.57
C LEU A 10 -10.51 3.88 15.76
N VAL A 11 -9.49 4.39 15.09
CA VAL A 11 -8.11 3.87 15.20
C VAL A 11 -7.53 4.04 16.61
N LYS A 12 -7.94 5.11 17.34
CA LYS A 12 -7.54 5.34 18.73
C LYS A 12 -8.28 4.48 19.74
N GLY A 13 -9.38 3.82 19.33
CA GLY A 13 -10.22 3.04 20.22
C GLY A 13 -11.29 3.86 20.94
N ASP A 14 -11.56 5.12 20.52
CA ASP A 14 -12.56 5.98 21.17
C ASP A 14 -13.98 5.39 21.09
N TYR A 15 -14.21 4.40 20.23
CA TYR A 15 -15.49 3.75 19.96
C TYR A 15 -15.45 2.23 20.18
N ASP A 16 -14.41 1.71 20.85
CA ASP A 16 -14.27 0.27 21.08
C ASP A 16 -15.33 -0.24 22.07
N ASP A 17 -16.04 -1.31 21.71
CA ASP A 17 -16.97 -2.03 22.58
C ASP A 17 -16.37 -3.41 22.94
N PRO A 18 -16.28 -3.77 24.25
CA PRO A 18 -15.82 -5.09 24.68
C PRO A 18 -16.61 -6.28 24.10
N ASN A 19 -17.86 -6.04 23.66
CA ASN A 19 -18.73 -7.04 23.05
C ASN A 19 -18.54 -7.19 21.55
N ASP A 20 -17.67 -6.37 20.93
CA ASP A 20 -17.43 -6.42 19.52
C ASP A 20 -16.68 -7.70 19.12
N LYS A 21 -17.14 -8.29 18.02
CA LYS A 21 -16.59 -9.53 17.48
C LYS A 21 -15.42 -9.22 16.54
N GLY A 22 -14.38 -10.04 16.59
CA GLY A 22 -13.18 -9.91 15.78
C GLY A 22 -11.95 -10.34 16.54
N GLU A 23 -10.79 -10.29 15.90
CA GLU A 23 -9.54 -10.81 16.44
C GLU A 23 -8.53 -9.71 16.79
N VAL A 24 -8.58 -8.58 16.10
CA VAL A 24 -7.59 -7.49 16.18
C VAL A 24 -8.29 -6.13 16.33
N SER A 25 -7.61 -5.13 16.90
CA SER A 25 -8.14 -3.77 16.98
C SER A 25 -8.19 -3.10 15.61
N HIS A 26 -8.92 -1.97 15.48
CA HIS A 26 -8.92 -1.13 14.28
C HIS A 26 -7.50 -0.67 13.89
N PHE A 27 -6.69 -0.30 14.88
CA PHE A 27 -5.30 0.09 14.65
C PHE A 27 -4.47 -1.08 14.11
N GLN A 28 -4.63 -2.27 14.68
CA GLN A 28 -3.93 -3.48 14.23
C GLN A 28 -4.36 -3.91 12.83
N ALA A 29 -5.64 -3.81 12.49
CA ALA A 29 -6.13 -4.09 11.14
C ALA A 29 -5.54 -3.10 10.12
N LEU A 30 -5.57 -1.80 10.44
CA LEU A 30 -4.97 -0.75 9.61
C LEU A 30 -3.46 -0.96 9.41
N THR A 31 -2.70 -1.20 10.49
CA THR A 31 -1.24 -1.40 10.38
C THR A 31 -0.89 -2.70 9.66
N THR A 32 -1.72 -3.73 9.77
CA THR A 32 -1.56 -4.96 8.99
C THR A 32 -1.75 -4.67 7.50
N ALA A 33 -2.79 -3.94 7.11
CA ALA A 33 -3.01 -3.54 5.73
C ALA A 33 -1.89 -2.61 5.22
N LEU A 34 -1.50 -1.61 6.01
CA LEU A 34 -0.38 -0.70 5.69
C LEU A 34 0.96 -1.43 5.57
N SER A 35 1.16 -2.56 6.25
CA SER A 35 2.39 -3.34 6.10
C SER A 35 2.57 -3.94 4.71
N ALA A 36 1.48 -4.17 3.99
CA ALA A 36 1.51 -4.63 2.61
C ALA A 36 1.72 -3.49 1.61
N THR A 37 1.21 -2.31 1.93
CA THR A 37 1.17 -1.16 1.02
C THR A 37 2.33 -0.18 1.24
N VAL A 38 2.62 0.22 2.50
CA VAL A 38 3.73 1.13 2.82
C VAL A 38 5.06 0.38 2.74
N GLY A 39 5.76 0.53 1.63
CA GLY A 39 7.02 -0.17 1.38
C GLY A 39 7.57 0.14 -0.01
N LEU A 40 7.87 -0.88 -0.79
CA LEU A 40 8.46 -0.70 -2.13
C LEU A 40 7.53 -0.02 -3.12
N GLY A 41 6.21 -0.05 -2.93
CA GLY A 41 5.26 0.75 -3.70
C GLY A 41 5.58 2.23 -3.64
N ASN A 42 5.83 2.73 -2.43
CA ASN A 42 6.17 4.13 -2.16
C ASN A 42 7.62 4.48 -2.55
N ILE A 43 8.53 3.53 -2.47
CA ILE A 43 9.96 3.72 -2.70
C ILE A 43 10.29 3.50 -4.18
N ALA A 44 10.28 2.23 -4.62
CA ALA A 44 10.62 1.86 -5.98
C ALA A 44 9.49 2.20 -6.97
N GLY A 45 8.23 2.05 -6.58
CA GLY A 45 7.08 2.32 -7.44
C GLY A 45 7.00 3.77 -7.89
N VAL A 46 7.26 4.72 -6.99
CA VAL A 46 7.29 6.16 -7.31
C VAL A 46 8.47 6.50 -8.22
N ALA A 47 9.65 5.97 -7.92
CA ALA A 47 10.83 6.15 -8.77
C ALA A 47 10.58 5.65 -10.21
N ILE A 48 10.00 4.46 -10.36
CA ILE A 48 9.63 3.92 -11.66
C ILE A 48 8.52 4.76 -12.34
N ALA A 49 7.55 5.28 -11.57
CA ALA A 49 6.53 6.17 -12.12
C ALA A 49 7.14 7.42 -12.76
N ILE A 50 8.09 8.03 -12.04
CA ILE A 50 8.78 9.25 -12.47
C ILE A 50 9.74 8.96 -13.61
N SER A 51 10.50 7.87 -13.59
CA SER A 51 11.42 7.49 -14.67
C SER A 51 10.69 7.28 -16.00
N ILE A 52 9.49 6.68 -15.97
CA ILE A 52 8.72 6.36 -17.19
C ILE A 52 7.78 7.50 -17.57
N GLY A 53 7.10 8.10 -16.60
CA GLY A 53 6.02 9.07 -16.79
C GLY A 53 6.44 10.53 -16.53
N GLY A 54 7.70 10.77 -16.13
CA GLY A 54 8.17 12.07 -15.69
C GLY A 54 7.50 12.53 -14.36
N PRO A 55 7.84 13.74 -13.88
CA PRO A 55 7.27 14.30 -12.65
C PRO A 55 5.74 14.36 -12.63
N GLY A 56 5.10 14.49 -13.81
CA GLY A 56 3.65 14.56 -13.96
C GLY A 56 2.90 13.29 -13.51
N ALA A 57 3.56 12.12 -13.51
CA ALA A 57 2.97 10.88 -13.00
C ALA A 57 2.56 11.01 -11.54
N THR A 58 3.26 11.83 -10.74
CA THR A 58 2.94 12.11 -9.34
C THR A 58 1.55 12.71 -9.17
N PHE A 59 1.17 13.66 -10.02
CA PHE A 59 -0.17 14.25 -10.00
C PHE A 59 -1.26 13.17 -10.15
N TRP A 60 -1.09 12.30 -11.13
CA TRP A 60 -2.05 11.23 -11.40
C TRP A 60 -2.03 10.13 -10.33
N MET A 61 -0.90 9.89 -9.67
CA MET A 61 -0.84 9.03 -8.50
C MET A 61 -1.68 9.60 -7.34
N ILE A 62 -1.57 10.91 -7.06
CA ILE A 62 -2.37 11.57 -6.03
C ILE A 62 -3.87 11.45 -6.33
N VAL A 63 -4.27 11.74 -7.58
CA VAL A 63 -5.66 11.60 -8.02
C VAL A 63 -6.16 10.16 -7.86
N ALA A 64 -5.36 9.18 -8.28
CA ALA A 64 -5.69 7.77 -8.13
C ALA A 64 -5.78 7.35 -6.65
N GLY A 65 -4.91 7.87 -5.78
CA GLY A 65 -4.97 7.64 -4.33
C GLY A 65 -6.27 8.16 -3.71
N LEU A 66 -6.67 9.39 -4.08
CA LEU A 66 -7.93 9.97 -3.60
C LEU A 66 -9.16 9.19 -4.07
N LEU A 67 -9.17 8.74 -5.32
CA LEU A 67 -10.24 7.87 -5.85
C LEU A 67 -10.21 6.49 -5.19
N GLY A 68 -9.02 5.96 -4.95
CA GLY A 68 -8.79 4.68 -4.29
C GLY A 68 -9.38 4.59 -2.88
N MET A 69 -9.46 5.73 -2.16
CA MET A 69 -10.13 5.78 -0.85
C MET A 69 -11.56 5.23 -0.90
N SER A 70 -12.30 5.56 -1.95
CA SER A 70 -13.69 5.06 -2.12
C SER A 70 -13.73 3.55 -2.35
N ALA A 71 -12.77 3.01 -3.12
CA ALA A 71 -12.65 1.58 -3.35
C ALA A 71 -12.32 0.83 -2.04
N LYS A 72 -11.32 1.31 -1.28
CA LYS A 72 -10.96 0.76 0.04
C LYS A 72 -12.13 0.77 1.01
N PHE A 73 -12.87 1.88 1.09
CA PHE A 73 -14.07 1.97 1.91
C PHE A 73 -15.06 0.85 1.61
N VAL A 74 -15.37 0.65 0.33
CA VAL A 74 -16.36 -0.35 -0.09
C VAL A 74 -15.85 -1.77 0.18
N GLU A 75 -14.62 -2.09 -0.24
CA GLU A 75 -14.09 -3.44 -0.10
C GLU A 75 -13.93 -3.86 1.37
N CYS A 76 -13.48 -2.97 2.26
CA CYS A 76 -13.31 -3.29 3.68
C CYS A 76 -14.66 -3.34 4.42
N THR A 77 -15.61 -2.47 4.09
CA THR A 77 -16.99 -2.57 4.57
C THR A 77 -17.59 -3.93 4.20
N LEU A 78 -17.43 -4.37 2.95
CA LEU A 78 -17.93 -5.66 2.49
C LEU A 78 -17.16 -6.82 3.15
N GLY A 79 -15.87 -6.67 3.38
CA GLY A 79 -15.03 -7.63 4.09
C GLY A 79 -15.59 -7.97 5.47
N VAL A 80 -15.91 -6.96 6.27
CA VAL A 80 -16.52 -7.14 7.59
C VAL A 80 -17.97 -7.62 7.49
N LYS A 81 -18.78 -7.07 6.56
CA LYS A 81 -20.20 -7.43 6.42
C LYS A 81 -20.44 -8.88 6.06
N TYR A 82 -19.56 -9.50 5.29
CA TYR A 82 -19.72 -10.88 4.81
C TYR A 82 -18.74 -11.87 5.42
N ARG A 83 -17.98 -11.44 6.44
CA ARG A 83 -17.07 -12.33 7.15
C ARG A 83 -17.80 -13.45 7.87
N LYS A 84 -17.09 -14.54 8.10
CA LYS A 84 -17.58 -15.67 8.91
C LYS A 84 -16.73 -15.71 10.18
N LEU A 85 -17.37 -16.00 11.28
CA LEU A 85 -16.73 -16.32 12.55
C LEU A 85 -17.01 -17.78 12.84
N ASP A 86 -15.96 -18.51 13.19
CA ASP A 86 -16.09 -19.88 13.65
C ASP A 86 -16.46 -19.97 15.15
N GLU A 87 -16.55 -21.19 15.67
CA GLU A 87 -16.87 -21.46 17.08
C GLU A 87 -15.77 -20.96 18.03
N ASN A 88 -14.53 -20.81 17.55
CA ASN A 88 -13.39 -20.31 18.32
C ASN A 88 -13.24 -18.78 18.22
N GLY A 89 -14.10 -18.11 17.44
CA GLY A 89 -14.06 -16.69 17.19
C GLY A 89 -13.01 -16.28 16.12
N GLU A 90 -12.45 -17.24 15.37
CA GLU A 90 -11.55 -16.96 14.27
C GLU A 90 -12.33 -16.36 13.10
N VAL A 91 -11.73 -15.36 12.46
CA VAL A 91 -12.37 -14.61 11.38
C VAL A 91 -11.88 -15.08 10.01
N SER A 92 -12.82 -15.39 9.13
CA SER A 92 -12.58 -15.63 7.72
C SER A 92 -13.36 -14.62 6.87
N GLY A 93 -12.66 -13.77 6.13
CA GLY A 93 -13.28 -12.69 5.34
C GLY A 93 -12.50 -12.36 4.07
N GLY A 94 -12.98 -11.34 3.37
CA GLY A 94 -12.37 -10.87 2.12
C GLY A 94 -13.23 -11.13 0.89
N PRO A 95 -12.70 -10.87 -0.32
CA PRO A 95 -13.46 -10.95 -1.57
C PRO A 95 -14.08 -12.31 -1.85
N MET A 96 -13.41 -13.42 -1.47
CA MET A 96 -13.96 -14.77 -1.64
C MET A 96 -15.32 -14.91 -0.96
N TYR A 97 -15.52 -14.25 0.17
CA TYR A 97 -16.76 -14.32 0.95
C TYR A 97 -17.80 -13.36 0.42
N TYR A 98 -17.47 -12.08 0.22
CA TYR A 98 -18.48 -11.12 -0.22
C TYR A 98 -18.90 -11.32 -1.69
N LEU A 99 -18.02 -11.82 -2.56
CA LEU A 99 -18.40 -12.19 -3.93
C LEU A 99 -19.37 -13.37 -3.94
N ARG A 100 -19.07 -14.42 -3.16
CA ARG A 100 -19.93 -15.59 -3.07
C ARG A 100 -21.28 -15.27 -2.43
N ASP A 101 -21.25 -14.69 -1.23
CA ASP A 101 -22.45 -14.53 -0.40
C ASP A 101 -23.24 -13.24 -0.77
N GLY A 102 -22.55 -12.21 -1.26
CA GLY A 102 -23.16 -10.98 -1.74
C GLY A 102 -23.94 -11.19 -3.04
N LEU A 103 -23.35 -11.82 -4.05
CA LEU A 103 -24.01 -12.08 -5.32
C LEU A 103 -25.13 -13.12 -5.20
N ALA A 104 -25.05 -14.03 -4.22
CA ALA A 104 -26.14 -14.96 -3.96
C ALA A 104 -27.47 -14.24 -3.60
N LYS A 105 -27.41 -13.07 -2.95
CA LYS A 105 -28.59 -12.26 -2.63
C LYS A 105 -29.30 -11.67 -3.86
N TYR A 106 -28.59 -11.60 -4.97
CA TYR A 106 -29.11 -11.13 -6.27
C TYR A 106 -29.42 -12.29 -7.24
N ASN A 107 -29.62 -13.52 -6.72
CA ASN A 107 -29.85 -14.73 -7.52
C ASN A 107 -28.67 -15.10 -8.47
N MET A 108 -27.44 -14.63 -8.17
CA MET A 108 -26.25 -14.87 -8.96
C MET A 108 -25.23 -15.79 -8.24
N ALA A 109 -25.70 -16.74 -7.44
CA ALA A 109 -24.89 -17.59 -6.59
C ALA A 109 -23.81 -18.39 -7.36
N GLY A 110 -24.15 -18.91 -8.55
CA GLY A 110 -23.19 -19.62 -9.41
C GLY A 110 -22.05 -18.74 -9.88
N PHE A 111 -22.37 -17.54 -10.37
CA PHE A 111 -21.40 -16.56 -10.81
C PHE A 111 -20.53 -16.07 -9.65
N GLY A 112 -21.14 -15.82 -8.48
CA GLY A 112 -20.42 -15.43 -7.27
C GLY A 112 -19.37 -16.46 -6.82
N LYS A 113 -19.67 -17.76 -6.90
CA LYS A 113 -18.72 -18.84 -6.61
C LYS A 113 -17.54 -18.85 -7.58
N VAL A 114 -17.79 -18.68 -8.88
CA VAL A 114 -16.73 -18.63 -9.89
C VAL A 114 -15.79 -17.45 -9.62
N LEU A 115 -16.34 -16.26 -9.39
CA LEU A 115 -15.55 -15.06 -9.08
C LEU A 115 -14.76 -15.20 -7.79
N ALA A 116 -15.33 -15.83 -6.75
CA ALA A 116 -14.64 -16.06 -5.48
C ALA A 116 -13.41 -16.97 -5.65
N VAL A 117 -13.54 -18.05 -6.42
CA VAL A 117 -12.41 -18.97 -6.74
C VAL A 117 -11.37 -18.27 -7.61
N LEU A 118 -11.80 -17.55 -8.65
CA LEU A 118 -10.90 -16.79 -9.51
C LEU A 118 -10.11 -15.77 -8.73
N PHE A 119 -10.77 -15.01 -7.85
CA PHE A 119 -10.09 -14.06 -6.96
C PHE A 119 -9.05 -14.76 -6.08
N ALA A 120 -9.40 -15.88 -5.44
CA ALA A 120 -8.47 -16.60 -4.58
C ALA A 120 -7.19 -17.03 -5.33
N ILE A 121 -7.34 -17.57 -6.54
CA ILE A 121 -6.21 -17.99 -7.38
C ILE A 121 -5.34 -16.78 -7.77
N LEU A 122 -5.97 -15.66 -8.21
CA LEU A 122 -5.26 -14.46 -8.61
C LEU A 122 -4.57 -13.79 -7.41
N CYS A 123 -5.22 -13.79 -6.24
CA CYS A 123 -4.65 -13.25 -5.01
C CYS A 123 -3.40 -14.02 -4.57
N ILE A 124 -3.44 -15.36 -4.63
CA ILE A 124 -2.25 -16.20 -4.37
C ILE A 124 -1.13 -15.86 -5.34
N GLY A 125 -1.42 -15.78 -6.65
CA GLY A 125 -0.43 -15.42 -7.66
C GLY A 125 0.16 -14.02 -7.46
N GLY A 126 -0.68 -13.04 -7.13
CA GLY A 126 -0.26 -11.67 -6.82
C GLY A 126 0.63 -11.60 -5.57
N SER A 127 0.29 -12.38 -4.54
CA SER A 127 1.08 -12.46 -3.31
C SER A 127 2.48 -13.05 -3.56
N PHE A 128 2.62 -14.07 -4.40
CA PHE A 128 3.92 -14.60 -4.78
C PHE A 128 4.76 -13.57 -5.55
N GLY A 129 4.19 -12.89 -6.54
CA GLY A 129 4.90 -11.95 -7.40
C GLY A 129 5.18 -10.61 -6.71
N GLY A 130 4.18 -9.76 -6.64
CA GLY A 130 4.27 -8.39 -6.11
C GLY A 130 4.47 -8.34 -4.60
N GLY A 131 3.76 -9.20 -3.87
CA GLY A 131 3.80 -9.21 -2.41
C GLY A 131 5.06 -9.82 -1.81
N ASN A 132 5.72 -10.74 -2.49
CA ASN A 132 6.88 -11.45 -1.93
C ASN A 132 8.14 -11.31 -2.79
N MET A 133 8.14 -11.86 -4.02
CA MET A 133 9.35 -11.94 -4.84
C MET A 133 9.94 -10.56 -5.16
N PHE A 134 9.10 -9.60 -5.49
CA PHE A 134 9.52 -8.22 -5.77
C PHE A 134 10.11 -7.57 -4.52
N GLN A 135 9.49 -7.74 -3.35
CA GLN A 135 9.96 -7.18 -2.08
C GLN A 135 11.33 -7.75 -1.70
N ALA A 136 11.50 -9.07 -1.74
CA ALA A 136 12.76 -9.73 -1.43
C ALA A 136 13.87 -9.34 -2.41
N ASN A 137 13.56 -9.25 -3.71
CA ASN A 137 14.51 -8.85 -4.75
C ASN A 137 15.03 -7.44 -4.54
N GLN A 138 14.14 -6.46 -4.31
CA GLN A 138 14.55 -5.07 -4.09
C GLN A 138 15.30 -4.88 -2.77
N ALA A 139 14.90 -5.57 -1.71
CA ALA A 139 15.62 -5.56 -0.44
C ALA A 139 17.05 -6.11 -0.60
N TYR A 140 17.20 -7.24 -1.32
CA TYR A 140 18.51 -7.79 -1.61
C TYR A 140 19.36 -6.85 -2.47
N ALA A 141 18.79 -6.24 -3.50
CA ALA A 141 19.51 -5.30 -4.34
C ALA A 141 20.07 -4.10 -3.54
N GLN A 142 19.31 -3.59 -2.56
CA GLN A 142 19.78 -2.52 -1.68
C GLN A 142 20.94 -2.97 -0.78
N ILE A 143 20.80 -4.15 -0.15
CA ILE A 143 21.86 -4.67 0.74
C ILE A 143 23.12 -5.02 -0.04
N ALA A 144 22.99 -5.67 -1.19
CA ALA A 144 24.15 -6.00 -2.04
C ALA A 144 24.85 -4.74 -2.58
N GLY A 145 24.10 -3.67 -2.84
CA GLY A 145 24.65 -2.37 -3.25
C GLY A 145 25.46 -1.67 -2.14
N GLN A 146 24.99 -1.78 -0.89
CA GLN A 146 25.68 -1.19 0.28
C GLN A 146 26.83 -2.05 0.80
N PHE A 147 26.69 -3.37 0.69
CA PHE A 147 27.66 -4.34 1.19
C PHE A 147 28.09 -5.29 0.05
N PRO A 148 29.09 -4.92 -0.76
CA PRO A 148 29.52 -5.73 -1.90
C PRO A 148 29.95 -7.17 -1.55
N ALA A 149 30.37 -7.41 -0.31
CA ALA A 149 30.69 -8.74 0.20
C ALA A 149 29.49 -9.70 0.22
N LEU A 150 28.28 -9.18 0.21
CA LEU A 150 27.04 -9.96 0.15
C LEU A 150 26.50 -10.15 -1.29
N ALA A 151 27.15 -9.50 -2.26
CA ALA A 151 26.81 -9.67 -3.67
C ALA A 151 27.02 -11.15 -4.08
N GLY A 152 26.04 -11.72 -4.79
CA GLY A 152 26.05 -13.15 -5.17
C GLY A 152 25.43 -14.10 -4.13
N ASN A 153 25.14 -13.66 -2.91
CA ASN A 153 24.56 -14.48 -1.84
C ASN A 153 23.01 -14.36 -1.73
N GLY A 154 22.31 -14.08 -2.85
CA GLY A 154 20.85 -13.95 -2.90
C GLY A 154 20.07 -15.09 -2.27
N PRO A 155 20.40 -16.37 -2.56
CA PRO A 155 19.71 -17.51 -1.94
C PRO A 155 19.79 -17.53 -0.41
N MET A 156 20.95 -17.23 0.16
CA MET A 156 21.12 -17.17 1.61
C MET A 156 20.33 -16.01 2.23
N PHE A 157 20.36 -14.85 1.60
CA PHE A 157 19.53 -13.71 2.02
C PHE A 157 18.04 -14.06 1.98
N GLY A 158 17.56 -14.70 0.91
CA GLY A 158 16.18 -15.16 0.78
C GLY A 158 15.79 -16.18 1.85
N LEU A 159 16.69 -17.09 2.21
CA LEU A 159 16.45 -18.07 3.28
C LEU A 159 16.30 -17.39 4.65
N ILE A 160 17.16 -16.42 4.95
CA ILE A 160 17.07 -15.65 6.20
C ILE A 160 15.73 -14.91 6.27
N LEU A 161 15.33 -14.22 5.19
CA LEU A 161 14.04 -13.56 5.12
C LEU A 161 12.88 -14.55 5.29
N ALA A 162 12.94 -15.71 4.64
CA ALA A 162 11.88 -16.72 4.74
C ALA A 162 11.72 -17.24 6.18
N ILE A 163 12.82 -17.42 6.92
CA ILE A 163 12.78 -17.80 8.33
C ILE A 163 12.15 -16.68 9.16
N LEU A 164 12.61 -15.44 9.02
CA LEU A 164 12.10 -14.29 9.78
C LEU A 164 10.60 -14.08 9.53
N VAL A 165 10.19 -14.06 8.27
CA VAL A 165 8.77 -13.91 7.91
C VAL A 165 7.95 -15.11 8.38
N GLY A 166 8.49 -16.33 8.22
CA GLY A 166 7.85 -17.56 8.67
C GLY A 166 7.49 -17.56 10.16
N THR A 167 8.39 -17.06 11.01
CA THR A 167 8.11 -16.96 12.46
C THR A 167 6.93 -16.06 12.79
N VAL A 168 6.63 -15.07 11.94
CA VAL A 168 5.52 -14.14 12.14
C VAL A 168 4.23 -14.71 11.58
N ILE A 169 4.25 -15.22 10.32
CA ILE A 169 3.02 -15.63 9.62
C ILE A 169 2.42 -16.94 10.15
N ILE A 170 3.24 -17.85 10.72
CA ILE A 170 2.75 -19.12 11.30
C ILE A 170 1.77 -18.88 12.46
N GLY A 171 1.89 -17.75 13.17
CA GLY A 171 0.96 -17.39 14.25
C GLY A 171 -0.36 -16.76 13.80
N GLY A 172 -0.63 -16.72 12.49
CA GLY A 172 -1.87 -16.18 11.92
C GLY A 172 -2.01 -14.66 12.07
N ILE A 173 -3.23 -14.16 11.87
CA ILE A 173 -3.51 -12.72 11.83
C ILE A 173 -3.14 -11.98 13.12
N LYS A 174 -3.30 -12.59 14.27
CA LYS A 174 -2.94 -12.00 15.57
C LYS A 174 -1.43 -11.78 15.69
N SER A 175 -0.63 -12.76 15.28
CA SER A 175 0.84 -12.64 15.28
C SER A 175 1.30 -11.57 14.31
N ILE A 176 0.76 -11.56 13.10
CA ILE A 176 1.05 -10.55 12.09
C ILE A 176 0.72 -9.16 12.62
N ALA A 177 -0.49 -8.98 13.17
CA ALA A 177 -0.96 -7.70 13.71
C ALA A 177 -0.08 -7.17 14.85
N ASN A 178 0.34 -8.03 15.78
CA ASN A 178 1.23 -7.66 16.90
C ASN A 178 2.62 -7.20 16.45
N VAL A 179 3.09 -7.68 15.30
CA VAL A 179 4.39 -7.27 14.73
C VAL A 179 4.22 -5.99 13.92
N THR A 180 3.20 -5.93 13.07
CA THR A 180 2.99 -4.80 12.16
C THR A 180 2.60 -3.53 12.90
N GLU A 181 1.83 -3.60 14.01
CA GLU A 181 1.48 -2.43 14.82
C GLU A 181 2.70 -1.68 15.41
N LYS A 182 3.85 -2.36 15.51
CA LYS A 182 5.11 -1.78 16.00
C LYS A 182 6.02 -1.35 14.87
N ILE A 183 6.20 -2.24 13.89
CA ILE A 183 7.16 -2.02 12.80
C ILE A 183 6.68 -0.94 11.84
N VAL A 184 5.40 -0.95 11.46
CA VAL A 184 4.87 -0.04 10.43
C VAL A 184 4.92 1.44 10.87
N PRO A 185 4.44 1.82 12.08
CA PRO A 185 4.57 3.19 12.53
C PRO A 185 6.01 3.67 12.65
N PHE A 186 6.91 2.80 13.14
CA PHE A 186 8.34 3.12 13.25
C PHE A 186 8.97 3.36 11.88
N MET A 187 8.74 2.45 10.94
CA MET A 187 9.24 2.55 9.57
C MET A 187 8.69 3.81 8.87
N ALA A 188 7.38 4.05 8.99
CA ALA A 188 6.75 5.22 8.40
C ALA A 188 7.29 6.52 9.01
N ALA A 189 7.46 6.59 10.34
CA ALA A 189 8.00 7.75 11.02
C ALA A 189 9.43 8.06 10.58
N LEU A 190 10.29 7.04 10.45
CA LEU A 190 11.67 7.19 9.98
C LEU A 190 11.70 7.71 8.54
N TYR A 191 10.91 7.10 7.65
CA TYR A 191 10.87 7.47 6.24
C TYR A 191 10.32 8.88 6.04
N VAL A 192 9.16 9.16 6.64
CA VAL A 192 8.52 10.48 6.58
C VAL A 192 9.39 11.55 7.22
N GLY A 193 10.02 11.24 8.37
CA GLY A 193 10.92 12.17 9.05
C GLY A 193 12.11 12.56 8.18
N THR A 194 12.77 11.58 7.54
CA THR A 194 13.89 11.84 6.64
C THR A 194 13.44 12.64 5.42
N ALA A 195 12.34 12.26 4.79
CA ALA A 195 11.78 13.00 3.65
C ALA A 195 11.44 14.44 4.01
N LEU A 196 10.83 14.67 5.19
CA LEU A 196 10.52 16.01 5.68
C LEU A 196 11.78 16.86 5.87
N ILE A 197 12.86 16.29 6.41
CA ILE A 197 14.11 17.01 6.58
C ILE A 197 14.65 17.48 5.22
N ILE A 198 14.69 16.59 4.21
CA ILE A 198 15.14 16.94 2.85
C ILE A 198 14.26 18.04 2.26
N ILE A 199 12.95 17.90 2.37
CA ILE A 199 11.98 18.87 1.83
C ILE A 199 12.15 20.24 2.52
N LEU A 200 12.32 20.28 3.85
CA LEU A 200 12.48 21.52 4.61
C LEU A 200 13.81 22.21 4.31
N LEU A 201 14.89 21.46 4.12
CA LEU A 201 16.19 22.01 3.72
C LEU A 201 16.15 22.64 2.32
N ASN A 202 15.23 22.19 1.47
CA ASN A 202 15.05 22.67 0.10
C ASN A 202 13.69 23.37 -0.10
N ILE A 203 13.17 24.04 0.92
CA ILE A 203 11.82 24.62 0.93
C ILE A 203 11.61 25.63 -0.20
N THR A 204 12.66 26.31 -0.66
CA THR A 204 12.63 27.28 -1.76
C THR A 204 12.31 26.64 -3.11
N GLU A 205 12.65 25.37 -3.30
CA GLU A 205 12.43 24.64 -4.57
C GLU A 205 11.02 24.06 -4.69
N ILE A 206 10.25 24.01 -3.61
CA ILE A 206 8.92 23.37 -3.61
C ILE A 206 7.99 23.97 -4.66
N GLY A 207 8.01 25.27 -4.85
CA GLY A 207 7.20 25.94 -5.88
C GLY A 207 7.53 25.44 -7.29
N ASN A 208 8.82 25.32 -7.60
CA ASN A 208 9.32 24.81 -8.87
C ASN A 208 8.93 23.34 -9.07
N VAL A 209 9.03 22.53 -8.02
CA VAL A 209 8.68 21.10 -8.04
C VAL A 209 7.20 20.90 -8.36
N PHE A 210 6.31 21.61 -7.67
CA PHE A 210 4.88 21.55 -7.98
C PHE A 210 4.58 22.05 -9.41
N ALA A 211 5.25 23.09 -9.88
CA ALA A 211 5.11 23.55 -11.26
C ALA A 211 5.53 22.47 -12.26
N LEU A 212 6.63 21.75 -12.00
CA LEU A 212 7.07 20.61 -12.82
C LEU A 212 6.05 19.46 -12.81
N ILE A 213 5.50 19.12 -11.64
CA ILE A 213 4.48 18.08 -11.51
C ILE A 213 3.23 18.45 -12.33
N PHE A 214 2.71 19.67 -12.14
CA PHE A 214 1.51 20.11 -12.89
C PHE A 214 1.77 20.22 -14.39
N LYS A 215 2.88 20.82 -14.80
CA LYS A 215 3.26 20.94 -16.21
C LYS A 215 3.42 19.56 -16.83
N GLY A 216 4.11 18.65 -16.16
CA GLY A 216 4.33 17.29 -16.65
C GLY A 216 3.05 16.45 -16.73
N ALA A 217 2.06 16.72 -15.87
CA ALA A 217 0.79 16.00 -15.88
C ALA A 217 -0.09 16.32 -17.08
N PHE A 218 -0.01 17.56 -17.61
CA PHE A 218 -0.90 18.07 -18.66
C PHE A 218 -0.18 18.50 -19.94
N ALA A 219 1.17 18.60 -19.93
CA ALA A 219 1.94 18.89 -21.12
C ALA A 219 2.36 17.57 -21.79
N PRO A 220 2.11 17.40 -23.09
CA PRO A 220 2.57 16.21 -23.80
C PRO A 220 4.10 16.27 -23.94
N ALA A 221 4.80 15.53 -23.09
CA ALA A 221 6.21 15.26 -23.31
C ALA A 221 6.35 14.26 -24.46
N ALA A 222 7.16 14.60 -25.45
CA ALA A 222 7.44 13.71 -26.55
C ALA A 222 8.03 12.39 -26.01
N GLY A 223 7.49 11.25 -26.45
CA GLY A 223 7.99 9.93 -26.10
C GLY A 223 7.23 9.18 -25.00
N LEU A 224 6.37 9.83 -24.24
CA LEU A 224 5.66 9.20 -23.10
C LEU A 224 4.18 8.83 -23.40
N GLY A 225 3.76 8.85 -24.67
CA GLY A 225 2.36 8.66 -25.03
C GLY A 225 1.45 9.84 -24.65
N GLY A 226 2.03 11.02 -24.40
CA GLY A 226 1.32 12.24 -24.03
C GLY A 226 0.65 12.13 -22.65
N ILE A 227 -0.39 12.93 -22.44
CA ILE A 227 -1.15 12.97 -21.16
C ILE A 227 -1.68 11.58 -20.77
N ILE A 228 -2.18 10.80 -21.72
CA ILE A 228 -2.74 9.47 -21.47
C ILE A 228 -1.66 8.52 -20.96
N GLY A 229 -0.46 8.53 -21.53
CA GLY A 229 0.65 7.70 -21.08
C GLY A 229 1.06 8.03 -19.64
N VAL A 230 1.20 9.31 -19.30
CA VAL A 230 1.54 9.77 -17.95
C VAL A 230 0.44 9.41 -16.95
N LEU A 231 -0.84 9.59 -17.33
CA LEU A 231 -2.00 9.19 -16.52
C LEU A 231 -1.97 7.68 -16.22
N ILE A 232 -1.78 6.85 -17.26
CA ILE A 232 -1.72 5.38 -17.10
C ILE A 232 -0.59 5.00 -16.14
N GLN A 233 0.60 5.61 -16.28
CA GLN A 233 1.71 5.32 -15.36
C GLN A 233 1.39 5.72 -13.91
N GLY A 234 0.81 6.90 -13.71
CA GLY A 234 0.40 7.36 -12.37
C GLY A 234 -0.62 6.41 -11.72
N PHE A 235 -1.70 6.08 -12.43
CA PHE A 235 -2.74 5.17 -11.93
C PHE A 235 -2.20 3.76 -11.68
N ARG A 236 -1.41 3.21 -12.60
CA ARG A 236 -0.80 1.88 -12.45
C ARG A 236 0.07 1.79 -11.21
N ARG A 237 0.87 2.82 -10.92
CA ARG A 237 1.77 2.82 -9.76
C ARG A 237 1.04 3.10 -8.46
N ALA A 238 0.03 3.96 -8.48
CA ALA A 238 -0.85 4.15 -7.32
C ALA A 238 -1.59 2.86 -6.95
N ALA A 239 -2.20 2.19 -7.93
CA ALA A 239 -2.89 0.91 -7.69
C ALA A 239 -1.97 -0.19 -7.18
N PHE A 240 -0.70 -0.20 -7.61
CA PHE A 240 0.32 -1.11 -7.08
C PHE A 240 0.72 -0.74 -5.64
N SER A 241 0.80 0.56 -5.32
CA SER A 241 1.21 1.02 -4.00
C SER A 241 0.13 0.82 -2.95
N ASN A 242 -1.08 1.35 -3.18
CA ASN A 242 -2.16 1.32 -2.18
C ASN A 242 -3.11 0.12 -2.30
N GLU A 243 -2.99 -0.69 -3.35
CA GLU A 243 -3.84 -1.87 -3.61
C GLU A 243 -5.36 -1.59 -3.58
N ALA A 244 -5.78 -0.33 -3.78
CA ALA A 244 -7.19 0.01 -3.75
C ALA A 244 -7.95 -0.64 -4.91
N GLY A 245 -9.02 -1.36 -4.59
CA GLY A 245 -9.81 -2.13 -5.55
C GLY A 245 -9.25 -3.53 -5.85
N VAL A 246 -8.07 -3.88 -5.32
CA VAL A 246 -7.49 -5.23 -5.45
C VAL A 246 -8.21 -6.23 -4.53
N GLY A 247 -8.72 -5.78 -3.38
CA GLY A 247 -9.45 -6.60 -2.42
C GLY A 247 -8.61 -7.23 -1.32
N SER A 248 -7.28 -7.19 -1.41
CA SER A 248 -6.34 -7.77 -0.43
C SER A 248 -6.54 -7.19 0.98
N ALA A 249 -6.68 -5.87 1.11
CA ALA A 249 -6.88 -5.20 2.39
C ALA A 249 -8.13 -5.67 3.13
N SER A 250 -9.21 -5.99 2.41
CA SER A 250 -10.45 -6.46 3.02
C SER A 250 -10.30 -7.80 3.76
N ILE A 251 -9.24 -8.57 3.49
CA ILE A 251 -8.91 -9.80 4.21
C ILE A 251 -8.39 -9.45 5.63
N ALA A 252 -7.46 -8.49 5.72
CA ALA A 252 -6.93 -8.03 7.01
C ALA A 252 -7.99 -7.28 7.81
N HIS A 253 -8.70 -6.34 7.19
CA HIS A 253 -9.75 -5.55 7.83
C HIS A 253 -10.96 -6.38 8.28
N ALA A 254 -11.22 -7.53 7.65
CA ALA A 254 -12.28 -8.42 8.12
C ALA A 254 -12.04 -8.92 9.54
N ALA A 255 -10.80 -9.00 10.00
CA ALA A 255 -10.44 -9.46 11.35
C ALA A 255 -10.66 -8.39 12.44
N ALA A 256 -10.94 -7.14 12.09
CA ALA A 256 -11.13 -6.06 13.05
C ALA A 256 -12.29 -6.33 14.03
N LYS A 257 -12.10 -5.96 15.31
CA LYS A 257 -13.13 -6.01 16.33
C LYS A 257 -14.14 -4.90 16.10
N THR A 258 -15.26 -5.24 15.47
CA THR A 258 -16.39 -4.34 15.27
C THR A 258 -17.63 -5.12 14.89
N ASN A 259 -18.80 -4.68 15.31
CA ASN A 259 -20.09 -5.14 14.83
C ASN A 259 -20.65 -4.24 13.72
N GLU A 260 -19.97 -3.10 13.45
CA GLU A 260 -20.37 -2.08 12.48
C GLU A 260 -19.45 -2.09 11.24
N PRO A 261 -19.85 -2.75 10.13
CA PRO A 261 -19.00 -2.87 8.94
C PRO A 261 -18.53 -1.52 8.34
N VAL A 262 -19.36 -0.49 8.47
CA VAL A 262 -19.05 0.85 7.94
C VAL A 262 -17.91 1.51 8.71
N SER A 263 -17.78 1.24 10.01
CA SER A 263 -16.68 1.76 10.83
C SER A 263 -15.34 1.33 10.28
N GLU A 264 -15.20 0.05 9.95
CA GLU A 264 -13.96 -0.46 9.36
C GLU A 264 -13.70 0.06 7.94
N GLY A 265 -14.76 0.27 7.16
CA GLY A 265 -14.63 0.96 5.87
C GLY A 265 -14.11 2.40 6.03
N ILE A 266 -14.54 3.11 7.08
CA ILE A 266 -14.04 4.45 7.39
C ILE A 266 -12.57 4.42 7.81
N VAL A 267 -12.14 3.44 8.60
CA VAL A 267 -10.71 3.24 8.93
C VAL A 267 -9.88 3.01 7.66
N ALA A 268 -10.36 2.17 6.77
CA ALA A 268 -9.68 1.82 5.52
C ALA A 268 -9.50 3.02 4.55
N LEU A 269 -10.27 4.10 4.70
CA LEU A 269 -10.02 5.34 3.95
C LEU A 269 -8.63 5.93 4.20
N LEU A 270 -8.08 5.71 5.40
CA LEU A 270 -6.77 6.25 5.78
C LEU A 270 -5.63 5.60 4.99
N GLU A 271 -5.79 4.36 4.56
CA GLU A 271 -4.74 3.58 3.92
C GLU A 271 -4.26 4.21 2.60
N PRO A 272 -5.09 4.43 1.54
CA PRO A 272 -4.63 5.07 0.32
C PRO A 272 -4.20 6.53 0.54
N PHE A 273 -4.77 7.20 1.53
CA PHE A 273 -4.36 8.56 1.86
C PHE A 273 -2.94 8.58 2.43
N ILE A 274 -2.65 7.78 3.46
CA ILE A 274 -1.32 7.69 4.06
C ILE A 274 -0.31 7.20 3.05
N ASP A 275 -0.61 6.08 2.38
CA ASP A 275 0.28 5.44 1.41
C ASP A 275 0.58 6.34 0.23
N THR A 276 -0.45 6.71 -0.53
CA THR A 276 -0.24 7.30 -1.85
C THR A 276 -0.27 8.84 -1.80
N VAL A 277 -1.27 9.43 -1.11
CA VAL A 277 -1.38 10.89 -1.10
C VAL A 277 -0.28 11.53 -0.26
N VAL A 278 0.15 10.89 0.83
CA VAL A 278 1.22 11.42 1.69
C VAL A 278 2.58 10.83 1.30
N ILE A 279 2.81 9.53 1.53
CA ILE A 279 4.15 8.94 1.45
C ILE A 279 4.68 8.92 0.00
N CYS A 280 3.88 8.49 -0.99
CA CYS A 280 4.33 8.54 -2.39
C CYS A 280 4.61 9.96 -2.87
N THR A 281 3.80 10.95 -2.44
CA THR A 281 4.05 12.35 -2.76
C THR A 281 5.36 12.84 -2.16
N MET A 282 5.65 12.49 -0.91
CA MET A 282 6.92 12.87 -0.27
C MET A 282 8.11 12.27 -1.00
N THR A 283 8.03 10.99 -1.40
CA THR A 283 9.07 10.34 -2.22
C THR A 283 9.27 11.08 -3.55
N ALA A 284 8.17 11.43 -4.23
CA ALA A 284 8.24 12.16 -5.49
C ALA A 284 8.86 13.54 -5.32
N LEU A 285 8.50 14.27 -4.26
CA LEU A 285 9.10 15.56 -3.94
C LEU A 285 10.62 15.43 -3.74
N VAL A 286 11.08 14.46 -2.95
CA VAL A 286 12.50 14.21 -2.74
C VAL A 286 13.20 13.91 -4.05
N LEU A 287 12.68 12.99 -4.89
CA LEU A 287 13.27 12.64 -6.17
C LEU A 287 13.39 13.83 -7.13
N ILE A 288 12.39 14.72 -7.13
CA ILE A 288 12.39 15.87 -8.02
C ILE A 288 13.30 16.99 -7.48
N ILE A 289 13.28 17.25 -6.17
CA ILE A 289 14.13 18.25 -5.51
C ILE A 289 15.61 17.92 -5.71
N THR A 290 15.98 16.65 -5.53
CA THR A 290 17.38 16.18 -5.66
C THR A 290 17.83 15.97 -7.10
N GLY A 291 16.94 16.19 -8.10
CA GLY A 291 17.25 16.07 -9.53
C GLY A 291 17.31 14.63 -10.04
N PHE A 292 17.01 13.63 -9.20
CA PHE A 292 17.07 12.23 -9.62
C PHE A 292 16.00 11.85 -10.66
N HIS A 293 14.98 12.68 -10.87
CA HIS A 293 13.98 12.46 -11.92
C HIS A 293 14.56 12.49 -13.35
N ASP A 294 15.74 13.09 -13.54
CA ASP A 294 16.44 13.17 -14.84
C ASP A 294 17.65 12.21 -14.95
N VAL A 295 17.96 11.46 -13.89
CA VAL A 295 19.11 10.54 -13.89
C VAL A 295 18.75 9.26 -14.63
N GLN A 296 19.56 8.91 -15.63
CA GLN A 296 19.44 7.67 -16.39
C GLN A 296 20.29 6.53 -15.80
N GLY A 297 19.81 5.31 -15.98
CA GLY A 297 20.54 4.09 -15.57
C GLY A 297 20.42 3.72 -14.11
N VAL A 298 19.66 4.46 -13.30
CA VAL A 298 19.33 4.13 -11.93
C VAL A 298 17.81 4.03 -11.80
N GLU A 299 17.32 2.90 -11.31
CA GLU A 299 15.87 2.63 -11.28
C GLU A 299 15.42 2.09 -9.91
N GLY A 300 14.10 2.17 -9.69
CA GLY A 300 13.45 1.56 -8.54
C GLY A 300 13.96 2.06 -7.20
N ALA A 301 14.16 1.12 -6.26
CA ALA A 301 14.56 1.45 -4.89
C ALA A 301 15.97 2.09 -4.81
N GLN A 302 16.86 1.77 -5.74
CA GLN A 302 18.21 2.33 -5.78
C GLN A 302 18.18 3.84 -6.07
N MET A 303 17.31 4.28 -7.00
CA MET A 303 17.11 5.69 -7.30
C MET A 303 16.67 6.48 -6.07
N THR A 304 15.67 5.96 -5.37
CA THR A 304 15.18 6.59 -4.14
C THR A 304 16.24 6.60 -3.05
N SER A 305 16.98 5.49 -2.87
CA SER A 305 18.06 5.40 -1.88
C SER A 305 19.14 6.45 -2.13
N GLN A 306 19.55 6.66 -3.37
CA GLN A 306 20.54 7.68 -3.74
C GLN A 306 20.00 9.10 -3.53
N ALA A 307 18.74 9.34 -3.88
CA ALA A 307 18.09 10.63 -3.67
C ALA A 307 17.96 11.01 -2.18
N PHE A 308 17.75 10.02 -1.30
CA PHE A 308 17.72 10.24 0.15
C PHE A 308 19.11 10.37 0.79
N GLY A 309 20.17 9.93 0.10
CA GLY A 309 21.55 10.02 0.56
C GLY A 309 22.32 11.22 0.03
N SER A 310 21.73 12.01 -0.89
CA SER A 310 22.33 13.23 -1.46
C SER A 310 22.02 14.43 -0.59
#